data_9c101dc76b87bd61587bc0860c642e07
#
_entry.id   9c101dc76b87bd61587bc0860c642e07
#
_cell.length_a   1.000
_cell.length_b   1.000
_cell.length_c   1.000
_cell.angle_alpha   90.00
_cell.angle_beta   90.00
_cell.angle_gamma   90.00
#
_symmetry.space_group_name_H-M   'P 1'
#
loop_
_entity.id
_entity.type
_entity.pdbx_description
1 polymer ?
#
loop_
_entity_poly.entity_id
_entity_poly.type
_entity_poly.pdbx_seq_one_letter_code
_entity_poly.pdbx_strand_id
1 'polypeptide(L)'
;MRAQGCANQSQEAQTPLTESAKYLARYSFIFVCVIVLGLSSGCQVLKPKAIVADRYFVNDQQIAATQPVIERGKERPVLDTVGWVIGIPSKIILWDSRADRHYISPETEQALAQYIEANGLHHVKFRLNQYAPLRDFKRLHTNKSVGWGWRYTFGVISVLGETLLPGRLFGGDHYNPYTATAHIYSDIPVIAMHEAAHAKDFSRRRYPGCYAAVYLLPIVPLMHESIASRDVIAYLDYLGDPKLKKEGFHVLYPAYGTYVGSAAGSLAPTYANPLYIGGVVVGHGVGRWHGYHVADSAVVGADYSASAPVASEDSGVIQTQEVINEIDGNLSK
;
A
#
# COMPACT_ATOMS: atom_id res chain seq x y z
N MET A 1 42.65 -23.54 73.12
CA MET A 1 42.76 -23.12 71.73
C MET A 1 41.42 -23.29 71.07
N ARG A 2 40.64 -22.23 70.80
CA ARG A 2 39.33 -22.21 70.19
C ARG A 2 39.47 -21.87 68.71
N ALA A 3 39.07 -22.70 67.79
CA ALA A 3 38.89 -22.41 66.40
C ALA A 3 37.46 -21.90 66.18
N GLN A 4 37.33 -20.64 65.76
CA GLN A 4 36.08 -20.05 65.33
C GLN A 4 35.92 -20.36 63.85
N GLY A 5 34.85 -21.08 63.50
CA GLY A 5 34.42 -21.29 62.12
C GLY A 5 33.74 -20.05 61.53
N CYS A 6 34.25 -19.54 60.45
CA CYS A 6 33.58 -18.55 59.59
C CYS A 6 32.46 -19.24 58.82
N ALA A 7 31.21 -18.96 59.18
CA ALA A 7 30.05 -19.27 58.36
C ALA A 7 29.99 -18.20 57.25
N ASN A 8 30.24 -18.64 56.01
CA ASN A 8 30.10 -17.83 54.80
C ASN A 8 28.62 -17.80 54.44
N GLN A 9 27.96 -16.68 54.73
CA GLN A 9 26.61 -16.40 54.22
C GLN A 9 26.75 -15.94 52.78
N SER A 10 26.61 -16.85 51.84
CA SER A 10 26.29 -16.53 50.45
C SER A 10 24.86 -16.03 50.36
N GLN A 11 24.64 -14.72 50.57
CA GLN A 11 23.45 -14.06 50.10
C GLN A 11 23.50 -14.08 48.56
N GLU A 12 22.75 -15.00 47.94
CA GLU A 12 22.37 -14.88 46.53
C GLU A 12 21.59 -13.58 46.40
N ALA A 13 22.24 -12.58 45.81
CA ALA A 13 21.59 -11.41 45.33
C ALA A 13 20.61 -11.84 44.21
N GLN A 14 19.34 -12.04 44.59
CA GLN A 14 18.25 -12.21 43.61
C GLN A 14 18.25 -10.98 42.75
N THR A 15 18.72 -11.17 41.52
CA THR A 15 18.87 -10.13 40.51
C THR A 15 17.52 -9.51 40.19
N PRO A 16 17.42 -8.18 40.01
CA PRO A 16 16.17 -7.48 39.69
C PRO A 16 15.53 -7.89 38.35
N LEU A 17 16.11 -8.86 37.67
CA LEU A 17 15.62 -9.46 36.42
C LEU A 17 14.27 -10.19 36.56
N THR A 18 13.93 -10.70 37.77
CA THR A 18 12.67 -11.46 37.96
C THR A 18 11.42 -10.58 37.97
N GLU A 19 11.50 -9.38 38.50
CA GLU A 19 10.37 -8.43 38.48
C GLU A 19 10.19 -7.83 37.08
N SER A 20 11.27 -7.42 36.44
CA SER A 20 11.25 -6.94 35.05
C SER A 20 10.67 -7.99 34.09
N ALA A 21 11.01 -9.28 34.28
CA ALA A 21 10.46 -10.38 33.47
C ALA A 21 8.95 -10.57 33.67
N LYS A 22 8.45 -10.41 34.90
CA LYS A 22 7.01 -10.48 35.20
C LYS A 22 6.22 -9.31 34.60
N TYR A 23 6.78 -8.09 34.68
CA TYR A 23 6.21 -6.92 34.01
C TYR A 23 6.21 -7.12 32.50
N LEU A 24 7.30 -7.62 31.94
CA LEU A 24 7.43 -7.90 30.49
C LEU A 24 6.36 -8.90 30.02
N ALA A 25 6.18 -10.03 30.73
CA ALA A 25 5.17 -11.02 30.41
C ALA A 25 3.76 -10.44 30.50
N ARG A 26 3.48 -9.61 31.48
CA ARG A 26 2.17 -8.94 31.67
C ARG A 26 1.88 -7.93 30.58
N TYR A 27 2.85 -7.07 30.22
CA TYR A 27 2.71 -6.12 29.14
C TYR A 27 2.67 -6.79 27.77
N SER A 28 3.46 -7.85 27.53
CA SER A 28 3.39 -8.66 26.33
C SER A 28 2.03 -9.32 26.15
N PHE A 29 1.42 -9.84 27.21
CA PHE A 29 0.09 -10.44 27.17
C PHE A 29 -0.99 -9.40 26.87
N ILE A 30 -0.97 -8.24 27.55
CA ILE A 30 -1.90 -7.12 27.29
C ILE A 30 -1.72 -6.63 25.85
N PHE A 31 -0.50 -6.55 25.39
CA PHE A 31 -0.16 -6.11 24.03
C PHE A 31 -0.67 -7.10 22.97
N VAL A 32 -0.47 -8.40 23.17
CA VAL A 32 -1.04 -9.43 22.28
C VAL A 32 -2.58 -9.36 22.28
N CYS A 33 -3.21 -9.14 23.42
CA CYS A 33 -4.66 -8.95 23.49
C CYS A 33 -5.12 -7.68 22.74
N VAL A 34 -4.40 -6.57 22.85
CA VAL A 34 -4.69 -5.34 22.12
C VAL A 34 -4.49 -5.51 20.61
N ILE A 35 -3.42 -6.22 20.19
CA ILE A 35 -3.20 -6.59 18.78
C ILE A 35 -4.35 -7.48 18.27
N VAL A 36 -4.67 -8.55 18.98
CA VAL A 36 -5.74 -9.47 18.58
C VAL A 36 -7.10 -8.77 18.55
N LEU A 37 -7.41 -7.93 19.54
CA LEU A 37 -8.62 -7.12 19.56
C LEU A 37 -8.60 -6.04 18.45
N GLY A 38 -7.45 -5.41 18.18
CA GLY A 38 -7.29 -4.43 17.10
C GLY A 38 -7.46 -5.07 15.72
N LEU A 39 -6.84 -6.23 15.49
CA LEU A 39 -6.96 -6.97 14.24
C LEU A 39 -8.36 -7.59 14.08
N SER A 40 -8.98 -8.09 15.15
CA SER A 40 -10.35 -8.64 15.12
C SER A 40 -11.40 -7.55 14.98
N SER A 41 -11.22 -6.38 15.62
CA SER A 41 -12.13 -5.24 15.47
C SER A 41 -12.00 -4.58 14.09
N GLY A 42 -10.84 -4.66 13.45
CA GLY A 42 -10.63 -4.24 12.05
C GLY A 42 -11.45 -5.06 11.06
N CYS A 43 -11.84 -6.27 11.43
CA CYS A 43 -12.62 -7.21 10.61
C CYS A 43 -14.13 -7.18 10.86
N GLN A 44 -14.65 -6.32 11.72
CA GLN A 44 -16.08 -6.08 11.71
C GLN A 44 -16.44 -5.47 10.35
N VAL A 45 -17.04 -6.30 9.51
CA VAL A 45 -17.67 -5.94 8.24
C VAL A 45 -18.61 -4.77 8.50
N LEU A 46 -18.06 -3.56 8.48
CA LEU A 46 -18.90 -2.42 8.15
C LEU A 46 -19.37 -2.74 6.74
N LYS A 47 -20.70 -2.92 6.59
CA LYS A 47 -21.32 -3.08 5.27
C LYS A 47 -20.58 -2.16 4.33
N PRO A 48 -20.07 -2.67 3.18
CA PRO A 48 -19.36 -1.83 2.24
C PRO A 48 -20.25 -0.62 2.02
N LYS A 49 -19.78 0.53 2.45
CA LYS A 49 -20.45 1.78 2.10
C LYS A 49 -20.35 1.75 0.59
N ALA A 50 -21.51 1.70 -0.08
CA ALA A 50 -21.60 1.50 -1.51
C ALA A 50 -20.40 2.16 -2.19
N ILE A 51 -19.76 1.45 -3.12
CA ILE A 51 -18.72 1.99 -4.00
C ILE A 51 -19.44 3.07 -4.81
N VAL A 52 -19.66 4.19 -4.20
CA VAL A 52 -20.34 5.31 -4.82
C VAL A 52 -19.23 6.29 -5.14
N ALA A 53 -19.06 6.52 -6.42
CA ALA A 53 -18.20 7.55 -6.99
C ALA A 53 -18.61 8.99 -6.52
N ASP A 54 -19.36 9.10 -5.44
CA ASP A 54 -19.94 10.34 -4.96
C ASP A 54 -18.93 11.16 -4.15
N ARG A 55 -18.53 12.25 -4.78
CA ARG A 55 -17.86 13.42 -4.21
C ARG A 55 -16.33 13.38 -4.21
N TYR A 56 -15.78 13.53 -5.40
CA TYR A 56 -14.43 14.09 -5.53
C TYR A 56 -14.48 15.62 -5.36
N PHE A 57 -13.69 16.15 -4.44
CA PHE A 57 -13.56 17.61 -4.23
C PHE A 57 -12.52 18.24 -5.18
N VAL A 58 -12.19 17.56 -6.28
CA VAL A 58 -11.23 18.05 -7.26
C VAL A 58 -11.98 18.33 -8.57
N ASN A 59 -11.69 19.47 -9.16
CA ASN A 59 -12.25 19.87 -10.44
C ASN A 59 -11.52 19.08 -11.55
N ASP A 60 -11.93 17.82 -11.74
CA ASP A 60 -11.17 16.76 -12.42
C ASP A 60 -11.23 16.80 -13.94
N GLN A 61 -12.10 17.64 -14.51
CA GLN A 61 -12.38 17.60 -15.95
C GLN A 61 -11.21 18.03 -16.84
N GLN A 62 -10.20 18.72 -16.30
CA GLN A 62 -9.08 19.21 -17.09
C GLN A 62 -7.81 18.35 -17.04
N ILE A 63 -7.66 17.47 -16.05
CA ILE A 63 -6.42 16.67 -15.87
C ILE A 63 -6.55 15.28 -16.52
N ALA A 64 -7.74 14.74 -16.60
CA ALA A 64 -8.00 13.39 -17.09
C ALA A 64 -7.83 13.22 -18.60
N ALA A 65 -7.94 14.26 -19.39
CA ALA A 65 -8.14 14.14 -20.82
C ALA A 65 -6.85 13.87 -21.65
N THR A 66 -5.65 13.92 -21.08
CA THR A 66 -4.44 13.94 -21.92
C THR A 66 -3.32 12.97 -21.56
N GLN A 67 -3.42 12.19 -20.48
CA GLN A 67 -2.35 11.23 -20.11
C GLN A 67 -2.92 9.92 -19.55
N PRO A 68 -2.33 8.76 -19.87
CA PRO A 68 -2.78 7.49 -19.30
C PRO A 68 -2.65 7.53 -17.76
N VAL A 69 -3.67 7.03 -17.08
CA VAL A 69 -3.73 6.94 -15.62
C VAL A 69 -2.65 5.99 -15.09
N ILE A 70 -2.41 4.88 -15.80
CA ILE A 70 -1.36 3.91 -15.50
C ILE A 70 -0.17 4.16 -16.43
N GLU A 71 1.02 4.31 -15.85
CA GLU A 71 2.28 4.45 -16.57
C GLU A 71 3.21 3.29 -16.23
N ARG A 72 3.56 2.50 -17.23
CA ARG A 72 4.51 1.40 -17.08
C ARG A 72 5.94 1.89 -17.34
N GLY A 73 6.86 1.56 -16.42
CA GLY A 73 8.30 1.82 -16.60
C GLY A 73 8.89 0.88 -17.66
N LYS A 74 9.91 1.37 -18.38
CA LYS A 74 10.69 0.52 -19.27
C LYS A 74 11.46 -0.51 -18.44
N GLU A 75 11.50 -1.74 -18.91
CA GLU A 75 12.29 -2.80 -18.30
C GLU A 75 13.79 -2.43 -18.31
N ARG A 76 14.46 -2.68 -17.19
CA ARG A 76 15.90 -2.50 -17.01
C ARG A 76 16.45 -3.71 -16.26
N PRO A 77 16.73 -4.82 -16.95
CA PRO A 77 16.98 -6.12 -16.32
C PRO A 77 18.03 -6.09 -15.20
N VAL A 78 19.14 -5.37 -15.38
CA VAL A 78 20.18 -5.28 -14.34
C VAL A 78 19.66 -4.54 -13.10
N LEU A 79 19.03 -3.38 -13.28
CA LEU A 79 18.52 -2.58 -12.18
C LEU A 79 17.37 -3.31 -11.47
N ASP A 80 16.47 -3.91 -12.24
CA ASP A 80 15.31 -4.62 -11.72
C ASP A 80 15.74 -5.89 -10.95
N THR A 81 16.81 -6.57 -11.40
CA THR A 81 17.42 -7.70 -10.66
C THR A 81 18.03 -7.23 -9.32
N VAL A 82 18.77 -6.11 -9.33
CA VAL A 82 19.33 -5.54 -8.09
C VAL A 82 18.20 -5.15 -7.12
N GLY A 83 17.16 -4.49 -7.61
CA GLY A 83 15.98 -4.16 -6.81
C GLY A 83 15.29 -5.40 -6.26
N TRP A 84 15.16 -6.47 -7.07
CA TRP A 84 14.59 -7.74 -6.63
C TRP A 84 15.38 -8.36 -5.46
N VAL A 85 16.72 -8.30 -5.51
CA VAL A 85 17.60 -8.78 -4.43
C VAL A 85 17.47 -7.94 -3.18
N ILE A 86 17.45 -6.61 -3.33
CA ILE A 86 17.26 -5.68 -2.20
C ILE A 86 15.87 -5.91 -1.55
N GLY A 87 14.84 -6.24 -2.35
CA GLY A 87 13.48 -6.55 -1.90
C GLY A 87 13.30 -7.93 -1.23
N ILE A 88 14.37 -8.72 -1.00
CA ILE A 88 14.26 -10.03 -0.32
C ILE A 88 13.60 -9.92 1.07
N PRO A 89 13.90 -8.93 1.92
CA PRO A 89 13.22 -8.79 3.21
C PRO A 89 11.69 -8.69 3.08
N SER A 90 11.17 -7.91 2.12
CA SER A 90 9.73 -7.79 1.88
C SER A 90 9.10 -9.13 1.50
N LYS A 91 9.79 -9.93 0.68
CA LYS A 91 9.35 -11.27 0.28
C LYS A 91 9.25 -12.22 1.48
N ILE A 92 10.21 -12.13 2.39
CA ILE A 92 10.21 -12.93 3.63
C ILE A 92 9.09 -12.44 4.56
N ILE A 93 8.92 -11.13 4.73
CA ILE A 93 7.89 -10.54 5.59
C ILE A 93 6.48 -10.93 5.12
N LEU A 94 6.23 -10.90 3.81
CA LEU A 94 4.91 -11.23 3.25
C LEU A 94 4.73 -12.71 2.92
N TRP A 95 5.83 -13.53 2.97
CA TRP A 95 5.87 -14.91 2.48
C TRP A 95 5.40 -15.02 1.02
N ASP A 96 5.74 -14.01 0.22
CA ASP A 96 5.36 -13.92 -1.18
C ASP A 96 6.53 -13.39 -2.02
N SER A 97 7.00 -14.19 -2.96
CA SER A 97 8.11 -13.85 -3.85
C SER A 97 7.80 -12.74 -4.86
N ARG A 98 6.52 -12.37 -4.99
CA ARG A 98 6.04 -11.30 -5.88
C ARG A 98 6.18 -9.91 -5.26
N ALA A 99 6.39 -9.81 -3.93
CA ALA A 99 6.70 -8.54 -3.26
C ALA A 99 7.99 -7.95 -3.82
N ASP A 100 8.04 -6.66 -4.10
CA ASP A 100 9.18 -5.95 -4.72
C ASP A 100 9.81 -6.74 -5.88
N ARG A 101 8.98 -7.30 -6.76
CA ARG A 101 9.43 -8.11 -7.89
C ARG A 101 10.05 -7.28 -9.00
N HIS A 102 9.73 -6.00 -9.07
CA HIS A 102 10.15 -5.05 -10.12
C HIS A 102 9.73 -5.45 -11.54
N TYR A 103 8.77 -6.35 -11.64
CA TYR A 103 8.05 -6.73 -12.85
C TYR A 103 6.58 -6.86 -12.51
N ILE A 104 5.74 -6.10 -13.15
CA ILE A 104 4.29 -6.11 -12.92
C ILE A 104 3.62 -6.86 -14.05
N SER A 105 2.91 -7.93 -13.71
CA SER A 105 2.19 -8.75 -14.67
C SER A 105 0.94 -8.04 -15.24
N PRO A 106 0.44 -8.47 -16.40
CA PRO A 106 -0.81 -7.97 -16.94
C PRO A 106 -2.01 -8.19 -15.98
N GLU A 107 -2.00 -9.27 -15.21
CA GLU A 107 -3.04 -9.59 -14.22
C GLU A 107 -3.10 -8.53 -13.11
N THR A 108 -1.95 -8.15 -12.57
CA THR A 108 -1.85 -7.11 -11.53
C THR A 108 -2.27 -5.75 -12.09
N GLU A 109 -1.83 -5.41 -13.30
CA GLU A 109 -2.24 -4.15 -13.95
C GLU A 109 -3.75 -4.12 -14.25
N GLN A 110 -4.32 -5.22 -14.72
CA GLN A 110 -5.75 -5.33 -14.99
C GLN A 110 -6.60 -5.20 -13.71
N ALA A 111 -6.21 -5.87 -12.64
CA ALA A 111 -6.88 -5.76 -11.36
C ALA A 111 -6.83 -4.33 -10.81
N LEU A 112 -5.69 -3.67 -10.93
CA LEU A 112 -5.55 -2.26 -10.57
C LEU A 112 -6.43 -1.37 -11.44
N ALA A 113 -6.45 -1.57 -12.76
CA ALA A 113 -7.29 -0.80 -13.68
C ALA A 113 -8.78 -0.92 -13.34
N GLN A 114 -9.25 -2.13 -13.04
CA GLN A 114 -10.63 -2.38 -12.61
C GLN A 114 -10.96 -1.65 -11.30
N TYR A 115 -10.03 -1.65 -10.33
CA TYR A 115 -10.21 -0.93 -9.08
C TYR A 115 -10.24 0.60 -9.30
N ILE A 116 -9.39 1.13 -10.18
CA ILE A 116 -9.35 2.55 -10.57
C ILE A 116 -10.70 2.97 -11.16
N GLU A 117 -11.21 2.23 -12.14
CA GLU A 117 -12.50 2.49 -12.78
C GLU A 117 -13.66 2.43 -11.79
N ALA A 118 -13.73 1.36 -10.99
CA ALA A 118 -14.80 1.18 -10.00
C ALA A 118 -14.83 2.29 -8.94
N ASN A 119 -13.70 2.96 -8.70
CA ASN A 119 -13.58 4.01 -7.70
C ASN A 119 -13.34 5.42 -8.28
N GLY A 120 -13.32 5.57 -9.62
CA GLY A 120 -13.18 6.86 -10.31
C GLY A 120 -11.85 7.56 -10.02
N LEU A 121 -10.73 6.84 -9.89
CA LEU A 121 -9.43 7.40 -9.48
C LEU A 121 -8.62 7.98 -10.65
N HIS A 122 -9.29 8.58 -11.65
CA HIS A 122 -8.65 9.07 -12.87
C HIS A 122 -7.71 10.27 -12.67
N HIS A 123 -7.78 10.95 -11.54
CA HIS A 123 -6.91 12.06 -11.15
C HIS A 123 -5.58 11.62 -10.55
N VAL A 124 -5.46 10.33 -10.18
CA VAL A 124 -4.27 9.73 -9.58
C VAL A 124 -3.40 9.14 -10.69
N LYS A 125 -2.08 9.25 -10.56
CA LYS A 125 -1.13 8.59 -11.44
C LYS A 125 -0.64 7.30 -10.79
N PHE A 126 -0.75 6.19 -11.50
CA PHE A 126 -0.23 4.90 -11.05
C PHE A 126 1.03 4.54 -11.87
N ARG A 127 2.14 4.35 -11.21
CA ARG A 127 3.44 4.06 -11.83
C ARG A 127 3.88 2.64 -11.53
N LEU A 128 3.86 1.81 -12.56
CA LEU A 128 4.27 0.42 -12.48
C LEU A 128 5.77 0.31 -12.77
N ASN A 129 6.56 -0.01 -11.74
CA ASN A 129 8.03 -0.12 -11.81
C ASN A 129 8.70 1.05 -12.54
N GLN A 130 8.25 2.28 -12.24
CA GLN A 130 8.71 3.48 -12.92
C GLN A 130 9.39 4.45 -11.96
N TYR A 131 10.57 4.93 -12.34
CA TYR A 131 11.29 6.01 -11.68
C TYR A 131 11.29 7.26 -12.58
N ALA A 132 10.63 8.33 -12.15
CA ALA A 132 10.48 9.54 -12.94
C ALA A 132 10.44 10.83 -12.07
N PRO A 133 11.51 11.15 -11.31
CA PRO A 133 11.51 12.20 -10.30
C PRO A 133 11.15 13.59 -10.85
N LEU A 134 11.60 13.94 -12.04
CA LEU A 134 11.25 15.23 -12.65
C LEU A 134 9.74 15.36 -12.92
N ARG A 135 9.07 14.24 -13.26
CA ARG A 135 7.62 14.22 -13.42
C ARG A 135 6.91 14.31 -12.07
N ASP A 136 7.49 13.76 -11.01
CA ASP A 136 6.95 13.89 -9.65
C ASP A 136 7.08 15.30 -9.12
N PHE A 137 8.19 16.00 -9.36
CA PHE A 137 8.31 17.41 -9.07
C PHE A 137 7.28 18.26 -9.85
N LYS A 138 7.04 17.95 -11.13
CA LYS A 138 6.00 18.61 -11.90
C LYS A 138 4.62 18.37 -11.31
N ARG A 139 4.29 17.12 -10.94
CA ARG A 139 3.03 16.77 -10.27
C ARG A 139 2.88 17.46 -8.93
N LEU A 140 3.93 17.49 -8.10
CA LEU A 140 3.96 18.24 -6.85
C LEU A 140 3.56 19.71 -7.06
N HIS A 141 4.10 20.36 -8.10
CA HIS A 141 3.79 21.74 -8.41
C HIS A 141 2.34 21.95 -8.89
N THR A 142 1.81 21.00 -9.66
CA THR A 142 0.48 21.10 -10.28
C THR A 142 -0.66 20.56 -9.40
N ASN A 143 -0.38 19.72 -8.41
CA ASN A 143 -1.40 19.13 -7.53
C ASN A 143 -2.04 20.19 -6.62
N LYS A 144 -3.21 20.72 -7.02
CA LYS A 144 -3.95 21.73 -6.26
C LYS A 144 -4.78 21.16 -5.12
N SER A 145 -4.95 19.84 -5.03
CA SER A 145 -5.70 19.20 -3.94
C SER A 145 -5.03 19.40 -2.57
N VAL A 146 -3.70 19.50 -2.56
CA VAL A 146 -2.92 19.78 -1.35
C VAL A 146 -2.53 21.26 -1.32
N GLY A 147 -2.76 21.93 -0.18
CA GLY A 147 -2.39 23.34 0.01
C GLY A 147 -0.90 23.60 -0.21
N TRP A 148 -0.57 24.79 -0.75
CA TRP A 148 0.79 25.15 -1.17
C TRP A 148 1.84 24.99 -0.03
N GLY A 149 1.49 25.36 1.20
CA GLY A 149 2.39 25.20 2.37
C GLY A 149 2.84 23.76 2.56
N TRP A 150 1.91 22.81 2.54
CA TRP A 150 2.21 21.38 2.67
C TRP A 150 2.98 20.84 1.48
N ARG A 151 2.66 21.28 0.26
CA ARG A 151 3.39 20.86 -0.96
C ARG A 151 4.84 21.26 -0.92
N TYR A 152 5.12 22.54 -0.58
CA TYR A 152 6.50 23.08 -0.62
C TYR A 152 7.29 22.86 0.68
N THR A 153 6.74 22.17 1.65
CA THR A 153 7.44 21.65 2.83
C THR A 153 7.55 20.12 2.75
N PHE A 154 6.59 19.41 3.32
CA PHE A 154 6.60 17.94 3.36
C PHE A 154 6.57 17.29 1.97
N GLY A 155 5.87 17.90 1.01
CA GLY A 155 5.84 17.39 -0.35
C GLY A 155 7.21 17.43 -1.05
N VAL A 156 7.97 18.51 -0.86
CA VAL A 156 9.35 18.59 -1.39
C VAL A 156 10.24 17.54 -0.72
N ILE A 157 10.15 17.40 0.62
CA ILE A 157 10.92 16.39 1.37
C ILE A 157 10.57 14.98 0.88
N SER A 158 9.28 14.69 0.67
CA SER A 158 8.82 13.40 0.16
C SER A 158 9.41 13.09 -1.22
N VAL A 159 9.25 14.02 -2.19
CA VAL A 159 9.76 13.80 -3.56
C VAL A 159 11.28 13.74 -3.61
N LEU A 160 12.00 14.50 -2.76
CA LEU A 160 13.44 14.37 -2.60
C LEU A 160 13.81 13.00 -2.04
N GLY A 161 13.09 12.51 -1.03
CA GLY A 161 13.29 11.17 -0.48
C GLY A 161 13.15 10.09 -1.55
N GLU A 162 12.06 10.11 -2.33
CA GLU A 162 11.82 9.19 -3.45
C GLU A 162 12.87 9.33 -4.58
N THR A 163 13.44 10.52 -4.73
CA THR A 163 14.51 10.77 -5.72
C THR A 163 15.84 10.17 -5.27
N LEU A 164 16.19 10.32 -3.98
CA LEU A 164 17.45 9.83 -3.41
C LEU A 164 17.40 8.32 -3.11
N LEU A 165 16.22 7.82 -2.73
CA LEU A 165 15.94 6.41 -2.44
C LEU A 165 14.89 5.90 -3.43
N PRO A 166 15.27 5.68 -4.70
CA PRO A 166 14.31 5.30 -5.71
C PRO A 166 13.67 3.94 -5.40
N GLY A 167 12.34 3.89 -5.34
CA GLY A 167 11.61 2.66 -5.08
C GLY A 167 11.90 1.55 -6.10
N ARG A 168 12.29 1.91 -7.32
CA ARG A 168 12.77 0.93 -8.33
C ARG A 168 14.03 0.18 -7.90
N LEU A 169 14.76 0.66 -6.92
CA LEU A 169 15.94 0.00 -6.37
C LEU A 169 15.68 -0.56 -4.97
N PHE A 170 15.02 0.23 -4.13
CA PHE A 170 14.80 -0.11 -2.73
C PHE A 170 13.46 -0.77 -2.45
N GLY A 171 12.54 -0.81 -3.44
CA GLY A 171 11.20 -1.34 -3.29
C GLY A 171 10.29 -0.40 -2.50
N GLY A 172 9.20 -0.97 -1.98
CA GLY A 172 8.23 -0.26 -1.18
C GLY A 172 7.13 0.40 -2.00
N ASP A 173 6.04 -0.34 -2.20
CA ASP A 173 4.82 0.21 -2.79
C ASP A 173 4.28 1.32 -1.89
N HIS A 174 3.85 2.44 -2.46
CA HIS A 174 3.31 3.54 -1.67
C HIS A 174 2.52 4.54 -2.51
N TYR A 175 1.59 5.22 -1.85
CA TYR A 175 0.90 6.38 -2.39
C TYR A 175 1.48 7.68 -1.84
N ASN A 176 1.87 8.59 -2.72
CA ASN A 176 2.31 9.94 -2.34
C ASN A 176 1.17 10.95 -2.52
N PRO A 177 0.55 11.45 -1.44
CA PRO A 177 -0.56 12.38 -1.52
C PRO A 177 -0.17 13.77 -2.07
N TYR A 178 1.08 14.16 -1.93
CA TYR A 178 1.55 15.47 -2.41
C TYR A 178 1.64 15.54 -3.93
N THR A 179 1.94 14.42 -4.57
CA THR A 179 1.99 14.29 -6.03
C THR A 179 0.74 13.65 -6.62
N ALA A 180 -0.14 13.10 -5.78
CA ALA A 180 -1.25 12.22 -6.17
C ALA A 180 -0.76 11.08 -7.08
N THR A 181 0.33 10.40 -6.66
CA THR A 181 0.97 9.32 -7.43
C THR A 181 1.10 8.09 -6.54
N ALA A 182 0.69 6.93 -7.05
CA ALA A 182 0.97 5.62 -6.46
C ALA A 182 2.11 4.96 -7.22
N HIS A 183 3.08 4.44 -6.49
CA HIS A 183 4.25 3.73 -7.01
C HIS A 183 4.12 2.25 -6.67
N ILE A 184 4.15 1.38 -7.70
CA ILE A 184 3.93 -0.06 -7.58
C ILE A 184 5.17 -0.80 -8.08
N TYR A 185 5.76 -1.62 -7.23
CA TYR A 185 6.94 -2.44 -7.50
C TYR A 185 6.68 -3.93 -7.26
N SER A 186 5.65 -4.25 -6.49
CA SER A 186 5.21 -5.61 -6.19
C SER A 186 4.21 -6.10 -7.25
N ASP A 187 4.41 -7.34 -7.72
CA ASP A 187 3.50 -8.01 -8.66
C ASP A 187 2.38 -8.74 -7.91
N ILE A 188 1.67 -8.02 -7.05
CA ILE A 188 0.59 -8.53 -6.22
C ILE A 188 -0.65 -7.63 -6.40
N PRO A 189 -1.72 -8.14 -7.04
CA PRO A 189 -2.93 -7.35 -7.31
C PRO A 189 -3.47 -6.62 -6.09
N VAL A 190 -3.48 -7.29 -4.94
CA VAL A 190 -4.03 -6.75 -3.69
C VAL A 190 -3.20 -5.58 -3.16
N ILE A 191 -1.87 -5.59 -3.33
CA ILE A 191 -1.00 -4.45 -2.96
C ILE A 191 -1.27 -3.27 -3.88
N ALA A 192 -1.36 -3.50 -5.19
CA ALA A 192 -1.66 -2.43 -6.13
C ALA A 192 -3.01 -1.75 -5.84
N MET A 193 -4.04 -2.54 -5.49
CA MET A 193 -5.33 -2.02 -5.04
C MET A 193 -5.23 -1.29 -3.68
N HIS A 194 -4.35 -1.74 -2.78
CA HIS A 194 -4.14 -1.11 -1.48
C HIS A 194 -3.57 0.30 -1.62
N GLU A 195 -2.58 0.50 -2.50
CA GLU A 195 -2.06 1.83 -2.80
C GLU A 195 -3.12 2.73 -3.47
N ALA A 196 -3.96 2.14 -4.31
CA ALA A 196 -5.11 2.85 -4.88
C ALA A 196 -6.17 3.18 -3.81
N ALA A 197 -6.35 2.35 -2.78
CA ALA A 197 -7.25 2.62 -1.67
C ALA A 197 -6.75 3.77 -0.79
N HIS A 198 -5.44 3.93 -0.61
CA HIS A 198 -4.87 5.14 -0.01
C HIS A 198 -5.23 6.37 -0.84
N ALA A 199 -5.06 6.33 -2.15
CA ALA A 199 -5.44 7.43 -3.03
C ALA A 199 -6.93 7.79 -2.91
N LYS A 200 -7.80 6.77 -2.85
CA LYS A 200 -9.24 6.93 -2.62
C LYS A 200 -9.56 7.59 -1.27
N ASP A 201 -8.89 7.16 -0.19
CA ASP A 201 -9.08 7.75 1.14
C ASP A 201 -8.66 9.23 1.16
N PHE A 202 -7.48 9.54 0.63
CA PHE A 202 -6.99 10.92 0.54
C PHE A 202 -7.88 11.82 -0.31
N SER A 203 -8.45 11.31 -1.41
CA SER A 203 -9.36 12.05 -2.30
C SER A 203 -10.64 12.50 -1.59
N ARG A 204 -11.03 11.81 -0.54
CA ARG A 204 -12.22 12.12 0.28
C ARG A 204 -11.97 13.12 1.39
N ARG A 205 -10.70 13.54 1.61
CA ARG A 205 -10.34 14.44 2.70
C ARG A 205 -10.44 15.89 2.26
N ARG A 206 -11.07 16.70 3.10
CA ARG A 206 -11.17 18.16 2.87
C ARG A 206 -9.80 18.84 2.95
N TYR A 207 -8.90 18.32 3.81
CA TYR A 207 -7.56 18.87 4.05
C TYR A 207 -6.50 17.76 3.92
N PRO A 208 -6.22 17.26 2.70
CA PRO A 208 -5.34 16.11 2.51
C PRO A 208 -3.90 16.39 2.97
N GLY A 209 -3.42 17.63 2.90
CA GLY A 209 -2.09 17.99 3.41
C GLY A 209 -1.97 17.86 4.92
N CYS A 210 -2.96 18.30 5.70
CA CYS A 210 -2.99 18.06 7.15
C CYS A 210 -3.12 16.57 7.45
N TYR A 211 -3.95 15.86 6.69
CA TYR A 211 -4.15 14.42 6.84
C TYR A 211 -2.87 13.64 6.57
N ALA A 212 -2.06 14.06 5.58
CA ALA A 212 -0.74 13.49 5.34
C ALA A 212 0.27 13.82 6.45
N ALA A 213 0.24 15.03 7.00
CA ALA A 213 1.18 15.43 8.05
C ALA A 213 0.98 14.65 9.35
N VAL A 214 -0.25 14.31 9.72
CA VAL A 214 -0.51 13.52 10.93
C VAL A 214 -0.06 12.05 10.78
N TYR A 215 0.21 11.57 9.57
CA TYR A 215 0.82 10.26 9.32
C TYR A 215 2.20 10.10 9.99
N LEU A 216 2.88 11.21 10.27
CA LEU A 216 4.18 11.20 10.97
C LEU A 216 4.06 10.84 12.46
N LEU A 217 2.86 10.81 13.03
CA LEU A 217 2.63 10.39 14.41
C LEU A 217 2.63 8.87 14.51
N PRO A 218 3.32 8.26 15.50
CA PRO A 218 3.62 6.80 15.52
C PRO A 218 2.42 5.85 15.41
N ILE A 219 1.23 6.27 15.85
CA ILE A 219 0.02 5.43 15.89
C ILE A 219 -0.89 5.70 14.67
N VAL A 220 -0.78 6.88 14.07
CA VAL A 220 -1.67 7.30 12.98
C VAL A 220 -1.55 6.45 11.71
N PRO A 221 -0.37 5.95 11.32
CA PRO A 221 -0.26 4.98 10.23
C PRO A 221 -1.21 3.79 10.38
N LEU A 222 -1.44 3.28 11.59
CA LEU A 222 -2.38 2.17 11.82
C LEU A 222 -3.80 2.47 11.33
N MET A 223 -4.24 3.72 11.50
CA MET A 223 -5.56 4.14 11.03
C MET A 223 -5.61 4.17 9.49
N HIS A 224 -4.60 4.76 8.84
CA HIS A 224 -4.55 4.86 7.39
C HIS A 224 -4.49 3.47 6.74
N GLU A 225 -3.60 2.62 7.22
CA GLU A 225 -3.43 1.24 6.74
C GLU A 225 -4.69 0.39 6.97
N SER A 226 -5.35 0.56 8.12
CA SER A 226 -6.62 -0.11 8.40
C SER A 226 -7.72 0.33 7.43
N ILE A 227 -7.80 1.62 7.09
CA ILE A 227 -8.80 2.15 6.15
C ILE A 227 -8.57 1.56 4.76
N ALA A 228 -7.32 1.61 4.26
CA ALA A 228 -6.97 1.10 2.94
C ALA A 228 -7.18 -0.41 2.83
N SER A 229 -6.68 -1.19 3.80
CA SER A 229 -6.84 -2.65 3.82
C SER A 229 -8.31 -3.08 3.85
N ARG A 230 -9.15 -2.39 4.66
CA ARG A 230 -10.58 -2.68 4.74
C ARG A 230 -11.32 -2.32 3.48
N ASP A 231 -10.94 -1.24 2.80
CA ASP A 231 -11.55 -0.86 1.53
C ASP A 231 -11.27 -1.91 0.45
N VAL A 232 -10.03 -2.42 0.38
CA VAL A 232 -9.68 -3.50 -0.55
C VAL A 232 -10.47 -4.78 -0.23
N ILE A 233 -10.50 -5.24 1.03
CA ILE A 233 -11.25 -6.45 1.40
C ILE A 233 -12.74 -6.29 1.05
N ALA A 234 -13.33 -5.12 1.29
CA ALA A 234 -14.72 -4.85 0.92
C ALA A 234 -14.94 -4.86 -0.61
N TYR A 235 -13.97 -4.37 -1.38
CA TYR A 235 -14.01 -4.45 -2.84
C TYR A 235 -13.90 -5.89 -3.33
N LEU A 236 -13.04 -6.71 -2.73
CA LEU A 236 -12.90 -8.14 -3.05
C LEU A 236 -14.16 -8.93 -2.68
N ASP A 237 -14.85 -8.55 -1.61
CA ASP A 237 -16.18 -9.09 -1.28
C ASP A 237 -17.22 -8.76 -2.35
N TYR A 238 -17.18 -7.53 -2.86
CA TYR A 238 -18.06 -7.09 -3.95
C TYR A 238 -17.78 -7.85 -5.26
N LEU A 239 -16.50 -8.09 -5.60
CA LEU A 239 -16.12 -8.86 -6.78
C LEU A 239 -16.55 -10.33 -6.69
N GLY A 240 -16.71 -10.87 -5.49
CA GLY A 240 -17.05 -12.27 -5.29
C GLY A 240 -15.96 -13.26 -5.73
N ASP A 241 -14.70 -12.83 -5.82
CA ASP A 241 -13.56 -13.68 -6.13
C ASP A 241 -12.93 -14.24 -4.84
N PRO A 242 -13.17 -15.52 -4.50
CA PRO A 242 -12.66 -16.11 -3.27
C PRO A 242 -11.15 -16.28 -3.29
N LYS A 243 -10.53 -16.49 -4.45
CA LYS A 243 -9.08 -16.65 -4.58
C LYS A 243 -8.37 -15.33 -4.27
N LEU A 244 -8.81 -14.25 -4.91
CA LEU A 244 -8.25 -12.92 -4.70
C LEU A 244 -8.52 -12.41 -3.28
N LYS A 245 -9.68 -12.76 -2.70
CA LYS A 245 -10.01 -12.46 -1.31
C LYS A 245 -9.10 -13.19 -0.31
N LYS A 246 -8.82 -14.49 -0.54
CA LYS A 246 -7.83 -15.25 0.26
C LYS A 246 -6.45 -14.60 0.18
N GLU A 247 -6.01 -14.21 -1.02
CA GLU A 247 -4.78 -13.47 -1.22
C GLU A 247 -4.77 -12.16 -0.42
N GLY A 248 -5.88 -11.41 -0.43
CA GLY A 248 -6.05 -10.19 0.34
C GLY A 248 -5.78 -10.39 1.82
N PHE A 249 -6.35 -11.42 2.41
CA PHE A 249 -6.08 -11.76 3.82
C PHE A 249 -4.63 -12.18 4.06
N HIS A 250 -4.04 -12.99 3.17
CA HIS A 250 -2.68 -13.52 3.33
C HIS A 250 -1.61 -12.44 3.20
N VAL A 251 -1.87 -11.36 2.47
CA VAL A 251 -0.91 -10.29 2.18
C VAL A 251 -1.15 -9.06 3.07
N LEU A 252 -2.38 -8.56 3.17
CA LEU A 252 -2.66 -7.31 3.88
C LEU A 252 -2.55 -7.46 5.40
N TYR A 253 -2.83 -8.64 5.97
CA TYR A 253 -2.74 -8.83 7.41
C TYR A 253 -1.30 -8.85 7.94
N PRO A 254 -0.33 -9.60 7.36
CA PRO A 254 1.06 -9.47 7.76
C PRO A 254 1.65 -8.09 7.44
N ALA A 255 1.27 -7.45 6.34
CA ALA A 255 1.64 -6.06 6.06
C ALA A 255 1.14 -5.12 7.17
N TYR A 256 -0.13 -5.20 7.56
CA TYR A 256 -0.67 -4.45 8.68
C TYR A 256 0.04 -4.77 10.01
N GLY A 257 0.41 -6.04 10.20
CA GLY A 257 1.20 -6.50 11.34
C GLY A 257 2.53 -5.78 11.50
N THR A 258 3.19 -5.38 10.40
CA THR A 258 4.42 -4.56 10.44
C THR A 258 4.17 -3.20 11.08
N TYR A 259 3.07 -2.54 10.73
CA TYR A 259 2.69 -1.24 11.29
C TYR A 259 2.34 -1.35 12.78
N VAL A 260 1.60 -2.41 13.16
CA VAL A 260 1.28 -2.68 14.57
C VAL A 260 2.55 -2.91 15.38
N GLY A 261 3.45 -3.75 14.88
CA GLY A 261 4.74 -4.02 15.53
C GLY A 261 5.62 -2.77 15.63
N SER A 262 5.66 -1.95 14.57
CA SER A 262 6.39 -0.68 14.56
C SER A 262 5.82 0.34 15.55
N ALA A 263 4.51 0.49 15.59
CA ALA A 263 3.85 1.39 16.55
C ALA A 263 4.14 0.97 18.00
N ALA A 264 4.07 -0.33 18.28
CA ALA A 264 4.44 -0.85 19.59
C ALA A 264 5.94 -0.67 19.90
N GLY A 265 6.80 -0.90 18.91
CA GLY A 265 8.24 -0.67 19.03
C GLY A 265 8.58 0.80 19.32
N SER A 266 7.81 1.74 18.77
CA SER A 266 8.00 3.18 19.09
C SER A 266 7.70 3.52 20.55
N LEU A 267 6.79 2.77 21.19
CA LEU A 267 6.47 2.90 22.61
C LEU A 267 7.43 2.13 23.52
N ALA A 268 8.11 1.11 22.99
CA ALA A 268 9.05 0.26 23.70
C ALA A 268 10.33 0.02 22.86
N PRO A 269 11.19 1.03 22.66
CA PRO A 269 12.31 0.99 21.71
C PRO A 269 13.27 -0.18 21.90
N THR A 270 13.52 -0.59 23.15
CA THR A 270 14.37 -1.75 23.50
C THR A 270 13.87 -3.06 22.87
N TYR A 271 12.57 -3.15 22.60
CA TYR A 271 11.90 -4.33 22.05
C TYR A 271 11.39 -4.12 20.62
N ALA A 272 11.82 -3.08 19.92
CA ALA A 272 11.29 -2.71 18.61
C ALA A 272 11.37 -3.88 17.61
N ASN A 273 12.52 -4.56 17.47
CA ASN A 273 12.69 -5.67 16.55
C ASN A 273 11.81 -6.88 16.88
N PRO A 274 11.80 -7.44 18.11
CA PRO A 274 10.90 -8.55 18.44
C PRO A 274 9.41 -8.16 18.32
N LEU A 275 9.02 -6.93 18.62
CA LEU A 275 7.64 -6.46 18.45
C LEU A 275 7.25 -6.37 16.97
N TYR A 276 8.15 -5.89 16.12
CA TYR A 276 7.96 -5.87 14.68
C TYR A 276 7.73 -7.27 14.11
N ILE A 277 8.64 -8.20 14.42
CA ILE A 277 8.55 -9.60 13.96
C ILE A 277 7.29 -10.27 14.53
N GLY A 278 7.00 -10.05 15.82
CA GLY A 278 5.78 -10.55 16.46
C GLY A 278 4.51 -10.08 15.77
N GLY A 279 4.44 -8.81 15.39
CA GLY A 279 3.34 -8.23 14.62
C GLY A 279 3.15 -8.95 13.27
N VAL A 280 4.23 -9.19 12.54
CA VAL A 280 4.21 -9.94 11.26
C VAL A 280 3.68 -11.37 11.46
N VAL A 281 4.21 -12.10 12.44
CA VAL A 281 3.81 -13.49 12.72
C VAL A 281 2.32 -13.57 13.09
N VAL A 282 1.85 -12.68 13.96
CA VAL A 282 0.42 -12.58 14.31
C VAL A 282 -0.42 -12.24 13.07
N GLY A 283 0.04 -11.30 12.25
CA GLY A 283 -0.60 -10.94 11.00
C GLY A 283 -0.77 -12.15 10.07
N HIS A 284 0.28 -12.96 9.90
CA HIS A 284 0.20 -14.21 9.14
C HIS A 284 -0.80 -15.21 9.75
N GLY A 285 -0.79 -15.39 11.05
CA GLY A 285 -1.73 -16.30 11.73
C GLY A 285 -3.17 -15.89 11.49
N VAL A 286 -3.49 -14.62 11.76
CA VAL A 286 -4.86 -14.09 11.62
C VAL A 286 -5.27 -14.04 10.13
N GLY A 287 -4.38 -13.61 9.23
CA GLY A 287 -4.68 -13.57 7.81
C GLY A 287 -4.99 -14.95 7.22
N ARG A 288 -4.22 -15.98 7.59
CA ARG A 288 -4.49 -17.36 7.16
C ARG A 288 -5.76 -17.94 7.78
N TRP A 289 -6.03 -17.60 9.03
CA TRP A 289 -7.29 -18.00 9.67
C TRP A 289 -8.49 -17.42 8.93
N HIS A 290 -8.48 -16.14 8.58
CA HIS A 290 -9.53 -15.52 7.76
C HIS A 290 -9.60 -16.13 6.37
N GLY A 291 -8.46 -16.32 5.69
CA GLY A 291 -8.40 -16.94 4.38
C GLY A 291 -8.97 -18.36 4.34
N TYR A 292 -8.77 -19.13 5.42
CA TYR A 292 -9.34 -20.48 5.57
C TYR A 292 -10.88 -20.45 5.61
N HIS A 293 -11.48 -19.41 6.19
CA HIS A 293 -12.92 -19.26 6.30
C HIS A 293 -13.59 -18.60 5.09
N VAL A 294 -12.82 -18.22 4.08
CA VAL A 294 -13.39 -17.79 2.80
C VAL A 294 -13.97 -19.02 2.12
N ALA A 295 -15.30 -19.09 2.00
CA ALA A 295 -15.96 -20.17 1.29
C ALA A 295 -15.48 -20.24 -0.16
N ASP A 296 -15.20 -21.45 -0.64
CA ASP A 296 -14.93 -21.69 -2.06
C ASP A 296 -16.26 -21.67 -2.86
N SER A 297 -17.08 -20.65 -2.64
CA SER A 297 -18.32 -20.46 -3.37
C SER A 297 -17.95 -20.32 -4.85
N ALA A 298 -18.57 -21.16 -5.67
CA ALA A 298 -18.45 -21.06 -7.11
C ALA A 298 -18.69 -19.61 -7.51
N VAL A 299 -17.75 -19.04 -8.25
CA VAL A 299 -17.91 -17.74 -8.91
C VAL A 299 -19.25 -17.81 -9.65
N VAL A 300 -20.27 -17.13 -9.12
CA VAL A 300 -21.47 -16.87 -9.88
C VAL A 300 -21.00 -15.95 -10.99
N GLY A 301 -20.83 -16.55 -12.18
CA GLY A 301 -20.15 -15.96 -13.32
C GLY A 301 -20.58 -14.53 -13.59
N ALA A 302 -19.78 -13.62 -13.19
CA ALA A 302 -19.62 -12.37 -13.88
C ALA A 302 -18.70 -12.68 -15.07
N ASP A 303 -19.29 -12.85 -16.24
CA ASP A 303 -18.59 -12.89 -17.51
C ASP A 303 -17.89 -11.54 -17.74
N TYR A 304 -16.79 -11.31 -16.99
CA TYR A 304 -15.96 -10.12 -17.11
C TYR A 304 -15.08 -10.13 -18.37
N SER A 305 -15.14 -11.20 -19.18
CA SER A 305 -14.38 -11.27 -20.43
C SER A 305 -14.96 -10.42 -21.56
N ALA A 306 -16.13 -9.78 -21.38
CA ALA A 306 -16.88 -9.17 -22.50
C ALA A 306 -16.97 -7.65 -22.49
N SER A 307 -16.36 -6.90 -21.53
CA SER A 307 -16.54 -5.44 -21.49
C SER A 307 -15.27 -4.60 -21.21
N ALA A 308 -14.08 -5.16 -21.30
CA ALA A 308 -12.91 -4.31 -21.50
C ALA A 308 -12.95 -3.85 -22.97
N PRO A 309 -13.03 -2.53 -23.27
CA PRO A 309 -12.76 -2.08 -24.61
C PRO A 309 -11.29 -2.42 -24.89
N VAL A 310 -11.08 -3.47 -25.67
CA VAL A 310 -9.82 -3.70 -26.36
C VAL A 310 -9.57 -2.40 -27.12
N ALA A 311 -8.56 -1.62 -26.70
CA ALA A 311 -8.06 -0.56 -27.53
C ALA A 311 -7.60 -1.22 -28.82
N SER A 312 -8.46 -1.16 -29.83
CA SER A 312 -8.12 -1.61 -31.18
C SER A 312 -6.99 -0.66 -31.64
N GLU A 313 -5.84 -1.23 -31.91
CA GLU A 313 -4.68 -0.53 -32.49
C GLU A 313 -4.98 0.08 -33.88
N ASP A 314 -6.25 0.13 -34.33
CA ASP A 314 -6.62 0.40 -35.74
C ASP A 314 -7.39 1.71 -35.95
N SER A 315 -7.55 2.59 -34.95
CA SER A 315 -8.28 3.84 -35.15
C SER A 315 -7.41 5.10 -35.28
N GLY A 316 -6.08 4.98 -35.19
CA GLY A 316 -5.15 6.13 -35.27
C GLY A 316 -4.68 6.48 -36.69
N VAL A 317 -4.82 5.59 -37.68
CA VAL A 317 -4.24 5.79 -39.02
C VAL A 317 -5.27 6.32 -40.04
N ILE A 318 -6.55 6.09 -39.82
CA ILE A 318 -7.59 6.48 -40.81
C ILE A 318 -7.94 7.99 -40.74
N GLN A 319 -7.90 8.61 -39.56
CA GLN A 319 -8.25 10.04 -39.42
C GLN A 319 -7.20 11.01 -39.96
N THR A 320 -5.92 10.60 -40.02
CA THR A 320 -4.85 11.45 -40.55
C THR A 320 -4.87 11.54 -42.09
N GLN A 321 -5.36 10.50 -42.78
CA GLN A 321 -5.40 10.46 -44.22
C GLN A 321 -6.57 11.26 -44.81
N GLU A 322 -7.72 11.31 -44.11
CA GLU A 322 -8.86 12.17 -44.53
C GLU A 322 -8.56 13.65 -44.40
N VAL A 323 -7.87 14.08 -43.34
CA VAL A 323 -7.51 15.48 -43.14
C VAL A 323 -6.45 15.95 -44.15
N ILE A 324 -5.52 15.09 -44.59
CA ILE A 324 -4.53 15.43 -45.62
C ILE A 324 -5.19 15.57 -46.99
N ASN A 325 -6.15 14.71 -47.31
CA ASN A 325 -6.87 14.78 -48.58
C ASN A 325 -7.80 16.01 -48.68
N GLU A 326 -8.32 16.50 -47.57
CA GLU A 326 -9.17 17.71 -47.53
C GLU A 326 -8.34 19.00 -47.66
N ILE A 327 -7.09 18.99 -47.20
CA ILE A 327 -6.15 20.12 -47.35
C ILE A 327 -5.66 20.23 -48.80
N ASP A 328 -5.31 19.11 -49.45
CA ASP A 328 -4.86 19.12 -50.84
C ASP A 328 -5.98 19.41 -51.85
N GLY A 329 -7.22 19.08 -51.53
CA GLY A 329 -8.39 19.44 -52.36
C GLY A 329 -8.76 20.92 -52.35
N ASN A 330 -8.32 21.70 -51.38
CA ASN A 330 -8.60 23.14 -51.28
C ASN A 330 -7.49 24.05 -51.85
N LEU A 331 -6.36 23.49 -52.26
CA LEU A 331 -5.26 24.23 -52.89
C LEU A 331 -5.28 24.19 -54.43
N SER A 332 -6.26 23.48 -55.01
CA SER A 332 -6.39 23.33 -56.47
C SER A 332 -7.67 23.99 -57.07
N LYS A 333 -8.23 24.98 -56.35
CA LYS A 333 -9.30 25.83 -56.96
C LYS A 333 -8.94 27.30 -56.97
#